data_fc54be89e9a0bfcf03309cde9c406d4b
#
_entry.id   fc54be89e9a0bfcf03309cde9c406d4b
#
_cell.length_a   1.000
_cell.length_b   1.000
_cell.length_c   1.000
_cell.angle_alpha   90.00
_cell.angle_beta   90.00
_cell.angle_gamma   90.00
#
_symmetry.space_group_name_H-M   'P 1'
#
loop_
_entity.id
_entity.type
_entity.pdbx_description
1 polymer ?
#
loop_
_entity_poly.entity_id
_entity_poly.type
_entity_poly.pdbx_seq_one_letter_code
_entity_poly.pdbx_strand_id
1 'polypeptide(L)'
;MASEMVEDLWLFGYGEDHRGTPEAPGRVVTLIDRSHWETLTDQHSDAPPTTWGAAYRIPARHVAEVREYLDIREINGYSIQYTPFHVSKTYAASHELPAPIDCLVYVGLPDNPQFMGPQDLQGLAEHIVKSRGPSGENKDYLYGLDQALIELGEGSEDEHVHDLARRCREVESRACGNIGKQADSHGPGSRLQRVGSTDEQEEIEK
;
A
#
# COMPACT_ATOMS: atom_id res chain seq x y z
N MET A 1 -41.06 19.27 1.01
CA MET A 1 -39.80 18.83 0.48
C MET A 1 -39.30 17.74 1.40
N ALA A 2 -39.26 16.51 0.96
CA ALA A 2 -38.70 15.42 1.74
C ALA A 2 -37.21 15.69 1.89
N SER A 3 -36.73 15.79 3.13
CA SER A 3 -35.30 15.77 3.44
C SER A 3 -34.80 14.40 2.95
N GLU A 4 -33.97 14.36 1.92
CA GLU A 4 -33.21 13.14 1.61
C GLU A 4 -32.41 12.79 2.88
N MET A 5 -32.79 11.71 3.53
CA MET A 5 -32.02 11.18 4.64
C MET A 5 -30.72 10.67 4.01
N VAL A 6 -29.64 11.38 4.25
CA VAL A 6 -28.30 10.90 3.87
C VAL A 6 -28.02 9.66 4.71
N GLU A 7 -27.84 8.54 4.05
CA GLU A 7 -27.50 7.26 4.69
C GLU A 7 -25.98 7.17 4.90
N ASP A 8 -25.58 6.29 5.82
CA ASP A 8 -24.17 5.98 6.02
C ASP A 8 -23.59 5.37 4.74
N LEU A 9 -22.33 5.70 4.45
CA LEU A 9 -21.58 5.14 3.33
C LEU A 9 -20.59 4.10 3.85
N TRP A 10 -20.47 2.99 3.14
CA TRP A 10 -19.39 2.04 3.37
C TRP A 10 -18.34 2.20 2.28
N LEU A 11 -17.08 2.33 2.69
CA LEU A 11 -15.92 2.46 1.81
C LEU A 11 -15.04 1.23 1.95
N PHE A 12 -14.70 0.59 0.84
CA PHE A 12 -13.76 -0.51 0.81
C PHE A 12 -12.33 -0.01 0.66
N GLY A 13 -11.48 -0.35 1.62
CA GLY A 13 -10.05 -0.06 1.62
C GLY A 13 -9.22 -1.33 1.41
N TYR A 14 -8.31 -1.27 0.45
CA TYR A 14 -7.41 -2.36 0.08
C TYR A 14 -5.93 -1.99 0.18
N GLY A 15 -5.62 -0.77 0.59
CA GLY A 15 -4.29 -0.23 0.81
C GLY A 15 -3.90 0.82 -0.24
N GLU A 16 -3.72 2.04 0.22
CA GLU A 16 -3.21 3.16 -0.58
C GLU A 16 -2.24 3.99 0.23
N ASP A 17 -1.17 4.47 -0.43
CA ASP A 17 -0.24 5.40 0.20
C ASP A 17 0.66 6.13 -0.82
N HIS A 18 1.22 7.28 -0.42
CA HIS A 18 2.15 8.05 -1.24
C HIS A 18 3.60 7.65 -0.90
N ARG A 19 4.08 6.57 -1.50
CA ARG A 19 5.40 5.95 -1.22
C ARG A 19 6.48 6.29 -2.25
N GLY A 20 6.32 7.39 -2.97
CA GLY A 20 7.29 7.90 -3.93
C GLY A 20 7.19 9.40 -4.12
N THR A 21 7.98 9.94 -5.04
CA THR A 21 7.91 11.31 -5.52
C THR A 21 7.55 11.31 -7.00
N PRO A 22 7.13 12.46 -7.60
CA PRO A 22 6.88 12.52 -9.04
C PRO A 22 8.06 12.08 -9.89
N GLU A 23 9.30 12.36 -9.44
CA GLU A 23 10.55 12.00 -10.12
C GLU A 23 10.97 10.54 -9.88
N ALA A 24 10.53 9.96 -8.77
CA ALA A 24 10.82 8.59 -8.36
C ALA A 24 9.58 7.94 -7.73
N PRO A 25 8.56 7.60 -8.55
CA PRO A 25 7.28 7.09 -8.05
C PRO A 25 7.46 5.73 -7.40
N GLY A 26 6.91 5.57 -6.20
CA GLY A 26 6.83 4.27 -5.52
C GLY A 26 5.82 3.34 -6.21
N ARG A 27 5.62 2.18 -5.62
CA ARG A 27 4.63 1.19 -6.05
C ARG A 27 3.68 0.90 -4.93
N VAL A 28 2.41 1.04 -5.22
CA VAL A 28 1.29 0.70 -4.33
C VAL A 28 0.33 -0.19 -5.10
N VAL A 29 -0.48 -0.96 -4.38
CA VAL A 29 -1.49 -1.80 -5.01
C VAL A 29 -2.62 -0.95 -5.57
N THR A 30 -3.27 -1.44 -6.62
CA THR A 30 -4.52 -0.92 -7.13
C THR A 30 -5.43 -2.06 -7.53
N LEU A 31 -6.73 -1.86 -7.42
CA LEU A 31 -7.71 -2.76 -7.99
C LEU A 31 -7.89 -2.44 -9.47
N ILE A 32 -8.04 -3.49 -10.28
CA ILE A 32 -8.43 -3.40 -11.69
C ILE A 32 -9.56 -4.36 -11.97
N ASP A 33 -10.36 -4.09 -12.99
CA ASP A 33 -11.41 -5.01 -13.41
C ASP A 33 -10.82 -6.36 -13.83
N ARG A 34 -11.50 -7.45 -13.45
CA ARG A 34 -11.07 -8.81 -13.81
C ARG A 34 -10.92 -8.99 -15.32
N SER A 35 -11.82 -8.43 -16.10
CA SER A 35 -11.75 -8.48 -17.57
C SER A 35 -10.48 -7.80 -18.11
N HIS A 36 -9.99 -6.75 -17.45
CA HIS A 36 -8.72 -6.13 -17.80
C HIS A 36 -7.54 -7.01 -17.35
N TRP A 37 -7.57 -7.51 -16.10
CA TRP A 37 -6.53 -8.40 -15.59
C TRP A 37 -6.33 -9.65 -16.47
N GLU A 38 -7.41 -10.26 -16.97
CA GLU A 38 -7.38 -11.42 -17.87
C GLU A 38 -6.67 -11.15 -19.22
N THR A 39 -6.48 -9.89 -19.59
CA THR A 39 -5.70 -9.49 -20.78
C THR A 39 -4.21 -9.35 -20.51
N LEU A 40 -3.80 -9.34 -19.24
CA LEU A 40 -2.41 -9.15 -18.84
C LEU A 40 -1.69 -10.49 -18.69
N THR A 41 -0.38 -10.46 -18.82
CA THR A 41 0.46 -11.64 -18.51
C THR A 41 0.96 -11.49 -17.09
N ASP A 42 0.33 -12.18 -16.15
CA ASP A 42 0.73 -12.21 -14.76
C ASP A 42 1.62 -13.44 -14.50
N GLN A 43 2.59 -13.30 -13.60
CA GLN A 43 3.45 -14.42 -13.16
C GLN A 43 2.72 -15.32 -12.15
N HIS A 44 1.74 -14.78 -11.45
CA HIS A 44 0.81 -15.50 -10.58
C HIS A 44 -0.54 -15.61 -11.28
N SER A 45 -0.77 -16.73 -11.97
CA SER A 45 -1.92 -16.89 -12.87
C SER A 45 -3.25 -17.12 -12.18
N ASP A 46 -3.25 -17.41 -10.89
CA ASP A 46 -4.45 -17.80 -10.13
C ASP A 46 -4.99 -16.63 -9.31
N ALA A 47 -5.62 -15.64 -10.00
CA ALA A 47 -6.32 -14.59 -9.29
C ALA A 47 -7.50 -15.16 -8.50
N PRO A 48 -7.57 -14.91 -7.20
CA PRO A 48 -8.73 -15.30 -6.41
C PRO A 48 -10.00 -14.61 -6.92
N PRO A 49 -11.19 -15.23 -6.73
CA PRO A 49 -12.45 -14.64 -7.18
C PRO A 49 -12.87 -13.40 -6.40
N THR A 50 -12.22 -13.14 -5.26
CA THR A 50 -12.53 -12.04 -4.35
C THR A 50 -11.24 -11.37 -3.88
N THR A 51 -11.32 -10.06 -3.63
CA THR A 51 -10.24 -9.29 -3.02
C THR A 51 -10.56 -9.06 -1.54
N TRP A 52 -9.58 -9.31 -0.69
CA TRP A 52 -9.68 -9.06 0.75
C TRP A 52 -9.32 -7.61 1.08
N GLY A 53 -9.97 -7.08 2.12
CA GLY A 53 -9.75 -5.72 2.59
C GLY A 53 -10.64 -5.38 3.76
N ALA A 54 -10.69 -4.10 4.12
CA ALA A 54 -11.52 -3.61 5.21
C ALA A 54 -12.64 -2.70 4.72
N ALA A 55 -13.85 -2.87 5.27
CA ALA A 55 -14.95 -1.97 5.01
C ALA A 55 -15.07 -0.94 6.14
N TYR A 56 -15.00 0.33 5.80
CA TYR A 56 -15.08 1.46 6.73
C TYR A 56 -16.45 2.11 6.64
N ARG A 57 -17.16 2.18 7.77
CA ARG A 57 -18.43 2.87 7.87
C ARG A 57 -18.21 4.36 8.04
N ILE A 58 -18.68 5.15 7.11
CA ILE A 58 -18.67 6.61 7.14
C ILE A 58 -20.05 7.09 7.58
N PRO A 59 -20.19 7.68 8.76
CA PRO A 59 -21.47 8.21 9.22
C PRO A 59 -22.04 9.25 8.25
N ALA A 60 -23.35 9.28 8.07
CA ALA A 60 -24.07 10.17 7.16
C ALA A 60 -23.58 11.62 7.16
N ARG A 61 -23.32 12.17 8.37
CA ARG A 61 -22.84 13.54 8.55
C ARG A 61 -21.47 13.83 7.95
N HIS A 62 -20.66 12.81 7.68
CA HIS A 62 -19.30 12.93 7.12
C HIS A 62 -19.19 12.49 5.67
N VAL A 63 -20.26 11.95 5.09
CA VAL A 63 -20.24 11.39 3.73
C VAL A 63 -19.84 12.43 2.70
N ALA A 64 -20.37 13.65 2.77
CA ALA A 64 -20.05 14.72 1.83
C ALA A 64 -18.57 15.11 1.90
N GLU A 65 -18.05 15.30 3.09
CA GLU A 65 -16.63 15.65 3.34
C GLU A 65 -15.68 14.56 2.84
N VAL A 66 -15.99 13.30 3.16
CA VAL A 66 -15.16 12.16 2.73
C VAL A 66 -15.18 11.98 1.21
N ARG A 67 -16.35 12.14 0.55
CA ARG A 67 -16.43 12.09 -0.91
C ARG A 67 -15.61 13.18 -1.57
N GLU A 68 -15.71 14.42 -1.11
CA GLU A 68 -14.90 15.54 -1.65
C GLU A 68 -13.40 15.25 -1.49
N TYR A 69 -12.98 14.72 -0.35
CA TYR A 69 -11.60 14.35 -0.11
C TYR A 69 -11.12 13.23 -1.04
N LEU A 70 -11.94 12.19 -1.23
CA LEU A 70 -11.63 11.07 -2.14
C LEU A 70 -11.60 11.52 -3.61
N ASP A 71 -12.54 12.37 -4.03
CA ASP A 71 -12.58 12.91 -5.39
C ASP A 71 -11.30 13.70 -5.73
N ILE A 72 -10.70 14.36 -4.74
CA ILE A 72 -9.41 15.05 -4.92
C ILE A 72 -8.24 14.06 -5.03
N ARG A 73 -8.26 12.96 -4.26
CA ARG A 73 -7.17 11.98 -4.23
C ARG A 73 -7.17 11.04 -5.43
N GLU A 74 -8.35 10.65 -5.87
CA GLU A 74 -8.57 9.66 -6.93
C GLU A 74 -8.77 10.32 -8.30
N ILE A 75 -8.33 11.59 -8.44
CA ILE A 75 -8.37 12.31 -9.71
C ILE A 75 -7.53 11.57 -10.76
N ASN A 76 -8.17 11.23 -11.89
CA ASN A 76 -7.58 10.65 -13.09
C ASN A 76 -7.22 9.16 -12.98
N GLY A 77 -8.00 8.37 -13.67
CA GLY A 77 -7.71 6.98 -13.95
C GLY A 77 -8.38 5.96 -13.04
N TYR A 78 -9.35 6.38 -12.22
CA TYR A 78 -10.18 5.49 -11.41
C TYR A 78 -11.67 5.62 -11.74
N SER A 79 -12.41 4.53 -11.61
CA SER A 79 -13.87 4.52 -11.58
C SER A 79 -14.38 4.25 -10.17
N ILE A 80 -15.50 4.90 -9.82
CA ILE A 80 -16.21 4.61 -8.59
C ILE A 80 -17.22 3.51 -8.90
N GLN A 81 -17.13 2.42 -8.14
CA GLN A 81 -18.07 1.30 -8.25
C GLN A 81 -18.68 0.99 -6.89
N TYR A 82 -19.84 0.34 -6.88
CA TYR A 82 -20.44 -0.23 -5.69
C TYR A 82 -20.39 -1.75 -5.82
N THR A 83 -19.90 -2.42 -4.79
CA THR A 83 -19.72 -3.86 -4.81
C THR A 83 -20.16 -4.49 -3.50
N PRO A 84 -20.75 -5.70 -3.52
CA PRO A 84 -21.10 -6.38 -2.30
C PRO A 84 -19.85 -6.80 -1.51
N PHE A 85 -19.74 -6.33 -0.29
CA PHE A 85 -18.73 -6.75 0.67
C PHE A 85 -19.29 -7.87 1.56
N HIS A 86 -18.61 -8.99 1.57
CA HIS A 86 -18.95 -10.14 2.39
C HIS A 86 -18.12 -10.15 3.68
N VAL A 87 -18.77 -9.91 4.79
CA VAL A 87 -18.14 -9.93 6.10
C VAL A 87 -17.58 -11.33 6.40
N SER A 88 -16.34 -11.40 6.91
CA SER A 88 -15.73 -12.68 7.29
C SER A 88 -16.60 -13.41 8.31
N LYS A 89 -16.65 -14.74 8.24
CA LYS A 89 -17.47 -15.56 9.14
C LYS A 89 -17.14 -15.34 10.61
N THR A 90 -15.86 -15.13 10.91
CA THR A 90 -15.37 -14.90 12.27
C THR A 90 -15.89 -13.58 12.82
N TYR A 91 -15.89 -12.52 12.01
CA TYR A 91 -16.39 -11.21 12.43
C TYR A 91 -17.92 -11.18 12.49
N ALA A 92 -18.60 -11.78 11.53
CA ALA A 92 -20.06 -11.86 11.47
C ALA A 92 -20.66 -12.60 12.67
N ALA A 93 -19.96 -13.58 13.25
CA ALA A 93 -20.42 -14.31 14.41
C ALA A 93 -20.56 -13.46 15.68
N SER A 94 -19.86 -12.32 15.75
CA SER A 94 -19.85 -11.41 16.91
C SER A 94 -20.54 -10.07 16.67
N HIS A 95 -21.02 -9.80 15.44
CA HIS A 95 -21.61 -8.52 15.06
C HIS A 95 -22.85 -8.72 14.18
N GLU A 96 -23.96 -8.06 14.53
CA GLU A 96 -25.15 -7.99 13.68
C GLU A 96 -24.94 -6.93 12.58
N LEU A 97 -24.46 -7.36 11.43
CA LEU A 97 -24.28 -6.49 10.26
C LEU A 97 -25.16 -6.99 9.11
N PRO A 98 -25.67 -6.08 8.26
CA PRO A 98 -26.32 -6.48 7.02
C PRO A 98 -25.32 -7.29 6.17
N ALA A 99 -25.78 -8.33 5.51
CA ALA A 99 -24.95 -9.13 4.64
C ALA A 99 -25.66 -9.38 3.30
N PRO A 100 -25.06 -9.03 2.17
CA PRO A 100 -23.81 -8.29 2.01
C PRO A 100 -23.95 -6.79 2.33
N ILE A 101 -22.83 -6.12 2.58
CA ILE A 101 -22.76 -4.67 2.71
C ILE A 101 -22.40 -4.08 1.35
N ASP A 102 -23.14 -3.08 0.87
CA ASP A 102 -22.82 -2.39 -0.37
C ASP A 102 -21.71 -1.35 -0.12
N CYS A 103 -20.52 -1.61 -0.64
CA CYS A 103 -19.34 -0.77 -0.43
C CYS A 103 -18.96 -0.01 -1.69
N LEU A 104 -18.69 1.28 -1.54
CA LEU A 104 -18.01 2.08 -2.54
C LEU A 104 -16.56 1.63 -2.65
N VAL A 105 -16.06 1.45 -3.87
CA VAL A 105 -14.69 1.05 -4.16
C VAL A 105 -14.16 1.82 -5.36
N TYR A 106 -12.88 2.17 -5.32
CA TYR A 106 -12.16 2.77 -6.44
C TYR A 106 -11.46 1.66 -7.23
N VAL A 107 -11.69 1.62 -8.54
CA VAL A 107 -11.12 0.61 -9.45
C VAL A 107 -10.36 1.34 -10.54
N GLY A 108 -9.09 1.00 -10.73
CA GLY A 108 -8.23 1.58 -11.76
C GLY A 108 -8.71 1.25 -13.16
N LEU A 109 -8.77 2.27 -14.00
CA LEU A 109 -9.14 2.13 -15.41
C LEU A 109 -7.96 1.57 -16.23
N PRO A 110 -8.21 0.86 -17.33
CA PRO A 110 -7.16 0.32 -18.21
C PRO A 110 -6.22 1.37 -18.78
N ASP A 111 -6.70 2.59 -18.99
CA ASP A 111 -5.97 3.73 -19.51
C ASP A 111 -5.42 4.66 -18.44
N ASN A 112 -5.47 4.24 -17.18
CA ASN A 112 -4.85 4.99 -16.08
C ASN A 112 -3.35 5.14 -16.32
N PRO A 113 -2.82 6.37 -16.48
CA PRO A 113 -1.41 6.59 -16.76
C PRO A 113 -0.48 6.17 -15.62
N GLN A 114 -1.02 5.96 -14.42
CA GLN A 114 -0.27 5.47 -13.25
C GLN A 114 -0.25 3.93 -13.18
N PHE A 115 -1.06 3.24 -13.98
CA PHE A 115 -1.06 1.78 -14.01
C PHE A 115 0.15 1.27 -14.79
N MET A 116 1.07 0.61 -14.09
CA MET A 116 2.34 0.14 -14.66
C MET A 116 2.27 -1.24 -15.29
N GLY A 117 1.15 -1.94 -15.14
CA GLY A 117 1.01 -3.32 -15.60
C GLY A 117 1.96 -4.30 -14.92
N PRO A 118 1.98 -5.57 -15.37
CA PRO A 118 2.89 -6.59 -14.88
C PRO A 118 4.35 -6.20 -15.08
N GLN A 119 5.19 -6.41 -14.06
CA GLN A 119 6.61 -6.10 -14.07
C GLN A 119 7.42 -7.32 -13.65
N ASP A 120 8.72 -7.33 -14.00
CA ASP A 120 9.64 -8.32 -13.44
C ASP A 120 9.72 -8.19 -11.91
N LEU A 121 9.41 -9.27 -11.19
CA LEU A 121 9.29 -9.26 -9.73
C LEU A 121 10.59 -8.88 -9.01
N GLN A 122 11.74 -9.28 -9.56
CA GLN A 122 13.02 -8.95 -8.95
C GLN A 122 13.34 -7.46 -9.13
N GLY A 123 13.16 -6.92 -10.32
CA GLY A 123 13.34 -5.50 -10.61
C GLY A 123 12.35 -4.64 -9.82
N LEU A 124 11.11 -5.10 -9.65
CA LEU A 124 10.10 -4.44 -8.85
C LEU A 124 10.49 -4.40 -7.37
N ALA A 125 10.99 -5.50 -6.80
CA ALA A 125 11.47 -5.53 -5.42
C ALA A 125 12.65 -4.57 -5.20
N GLU A 126 13.62 -4.54 -6.12
CA GLU A 126 14.74 -3.60 -6.06
C GLU A 126 14.31 -2.14 -6.15
N HIS A 127 13.26 -1.86 -6.95
CA HIS A 127 12.68 -0.53 -7.04
C HIS A 127 11.99 -0.13 -5.73
N ILE A 128 11.15 -1.00 -5.16
CA ILE A 128 10.43 -0.75 -3.91
C ILE A 128 11.38 -0.48 -2.75
N VAL A 129 12.45 -1.27 -2.61
CA VAL A 129 13.45 -1.10 -1.54
C VAL A 129 14.12 0.27 -1.60
N LYS A 130 14.28 0.84 -2.79
CA LYS A 130 14.94 2.15 -3.00
C LYS A 130 13.97 3.33 -2.93
N SER A 131 12.66 3.08 -3.06
CA SER A 131 11.65 4.14 -3.16
C SER A 131 11.23 4.66 -1.79
N ARG A 132 11.12 5.98 -1.69
CA ARG A 132 10.64 6.67 -0.49
C ARG A 132 9.81 7.88 -0.88
N GLY A 133 8.67 8.05 -0.21
CA GLY A 133 7.77 9.18 -0.40
C GLY A 133 7.50 9.96 0.89
N PRO A 134 6.58 10.92 0.83
CA PRO A 134 6.17 11.69 2.01
C PRO A 134 5.64 10.81 3.16
N SER A 135 4.98 9.70 2.82
CA SER A 135 4.42 8.76 3.81
C SER A 135 5.43 7.71 4.32
N GLY A 136 6.69 7.76 3.86
CA GLY A 136 7.76 6.85 4.32
C GLY A 136 8.33 5.96 3.22
N GLU A 137 9.01 4.88 3.61
CA GLU A 137 9.65 3.94 2.69
C GLU A 137 8.62 3.03 2.03
N ASN A 138 8.78 2.76 0.74
CA ASN A 138 7.81 1.95 -0.01
C ASN A 138 7.79 0.48 0.46
N LYS A 139 8.95 -0.05 0.88
CA LYS A 139 9.02 -1.39 1.47
C LYS A 139 8.19 -1.54 2.74
N ASP A 140 8.11 -0.48 3.60
CA ASP A 140 7.32 -0.53 4.83
C ASP A 140 5.82 -0.66 4.52
N TYR A 141 5.35 0.03 3.46
CA TYR A 141 4.00 -0.16 2.96
C TYR A 141 3.75 -1.61 2.54
N LEU A 142 4.65 -2.20 1.74
CA LEU A 142 4.51 -3.57 1.27
C LEU A 142 4.51 -4.58 2.43
N TYR A 143 5.40 -4.40 3.40
CA TYR A 143 5.45 -5.28 4.58
C TYR A 143 4.21 -5.15 5.47
N GLY A 144 3.69 -3.92 5.61
CA GLY A 144 2.43 -3.68 6.31
C GLY A 144 1.24 -4.32 5.61
N LEU A 145 1.20 -4.27 4.28
CA LEU A 145 0.14 -4.91 3.48
C LEU A 145 0.20 -6.45 3.59
N ASP A 146 1.38 -7.05 3.44
CA ASP A 146 1.62 -8.49 3.59
C ASP A 146 1.14 -8.97 4.98
N GLN A 147 1.51 -8.25 6.03
CA GLN A 147 1.09 -8.57 7.38
C GLN A 147 -0.42 -8.40 7.60
N ALA A 148 -1.01 -7.32 7.09
CA ALA A 148 -2.44 -7.06 7.22
C ALA A 148 -3.28 -8.15 6.52
N LEU A 149 -2.85 -8.59 5.34
CA LEU A 149 -3.52 -9.69 4.63
C LEU A 149 -3.49 -10.98 5.45
N ILE A 150 -2.36 -11.35 6.06
CA ILE A 150 -2.24 -12.51 6.94
C ILE A 150 -3.20 -12.39 8.14
N GLU A 151 -3.31 -11.20 8.73
CA GLU A 151 -4.15 -10.94 9.91
C GLU A 151 -5.66 -10.96 9.61
N LEU A 152 -6.07 -10.74 8.36
CA LEU A 152 -7.48 -10.82 7.96
C LEU A 152 -8.05 -12.25 8.04
N GLY A 153 -7.21 -13.28 7.97
CA GLY A 153 -7.58 -14.67 8.26
C GLY A 153 -7.37 -15.63 7.09
N GLU A 154 -7.85 -16.84 7.25
CA GLU A 154 -7.65 -17.92 6.27
C GLU A 154 -8.22 -17.56 4.89
N GLY A 155 -7.39 -17.66 3.86
CA GLY A 155 -7.72 -17.38 2.46
C GLY A 155 -7.59 -15.91 2.06
N SER A 156 -7.04 -15.04 2.94
CA SER A 156 -6.80 -13.63 2.65
C SER A 156 -5.39 -13.37 2.12
N GLU A 157 -4.51 -14.35 2.17
CA GLU A 157 -3.13 -14.24 1.69
C GLU A 157 -3.13 -13.97 0.17
N ASP A 158 -2.26 -13.05 -0.24
CA ASP A 158 -2.01 -12.74 -1.64
C ASP A 158 -0.60 -13.21 -2.02
N GLU A 159 -0.52 -14.16 -2.94
CA GLU A 159 0.75 -14.78 -3.34
C GLU A 159 1.73 -13.78 -3.95
N HIS A 160 1.22 -12.82 -4.74
CA HIS A 160 2.04 -11.78 -5.36
C HIS A 160 2.63 -10.84 -4.30
N VAL A 161 1.82 -10.37 -3.37
CA VAL A 161 2.25 -9.49 -2.26
C VAL A 161 3.27 -10.21 -1.39
N HIS A 162 3.02 -11.47 -1.04
CA HIS A 162 3.90 -12.27 -0.20
C HIS A 162 5.27 -12.54 -0.85
N ASP A 163 5.28 -12.98 -2.13
CA ASP A 163 6.53 -13.21 -2.87
C ASP A 163 7.33 -11.92 -3.02
N LEU A 164 6.66 -10.81 -3.31
CA LEU A 164 7.31 -9.51 -3.46
C LEU A 164 7.92 -9.02 -2.14
N ALA A 165 7.20 -9.17 -1.01
CA ALA A 165 7.71 -8.84 0.32
C ALA A 165 8.94 -9.70 0.68
N ARG A 166 8.93 -10.99 0.38
CA ARG A 166 10.07 -11.89 0.57
C ARG A 166 11.28 -11.41 -0.25
N ARG A 167 11.10 -11.08 -1.52
CA ARG A 167 12.18 -10.56 -2.39
C ARG A 167 12.76 -9.26 -1.89
N CYS A 168 11.94 -8.34 -1.42
CA CYS A 168 12.42 -7.09 -0.80
C CYS A 168 13.33 -7.37 0.40
N ARG A 169 12.94 -8.28 1.31
CA ARG A 169 13.78 -8.69 2.46
C ARG A 169 15.12 -9.31 2.01
N GLU A 170 15.12 -10.09 0.92
CA GLU A 170 16.35 -10.65 0.34
C GLU A 170 17.27 -9.56 -0.24
N VAL A 171 16.71 -8.56 -0.94
CA VAL A 171 17.48 -7.40 -1.46
C VAL A 171 18.15 -6.65 -0.32
N GLU A 172 17.45 -6.37 0.77
CA GLU A 172 18.00 -5.69 1.96
C GLU A 172 19.12 -6.53 2.61
N SER A 173 18.91 -7.83 2.76
CA SER A 173 19.90 -8.73 3.36
C SER A 173 21.21 -8.77 2.56
N ARG A 174 21.12 -8.77 1.24
CA ARG A 174 22.30 -8.73 0.34
C ARG A 174 23.05 -7.40 0.45
N ALA A 175 22.31 -6.28 0.59
CA ALA A 175 22.92 -4.97 0.76
C ALA A 175 23.69 -4.87 2.09
N CYS A 176 23.13 -5.37 3.20
CA CYS A 176 23.80 -5.42 4.50
C CYS A 176 25.04 -6.34 4.49
N GLY A 177 24.96 -7.49 3.84
CA GLY A 177 26.09 -8.45 3.73
C GLY A 177 27.27 -7.90 2.93
N ASN A 178 27.05 -7.01 1.96
CA ASN A 178 28.11 -6.36 1.19
C ASN A 178 28.80 -5.25 1.99
N ILE A 179 28.11 -4.55 2.86
CA ILE A 179 28.70 -3.53 3.74
C ILE A 179 29.66 -4.19 4.75
N GLY A 180 29.27 -5.33 5.32
CA GLY A 180 30.14 -6.09 6.23
C GLY A 180 31.46 -6.59 5.59
N LYS A 181 31.42 -6.97 4.32
CA LYS A 181 32.61 -7.45 3.60
C LYS A 181 33.58 -6.35 3.18
N GLN A 182 33.11 -5.10 3.03
CA GLN A 182 33.98 -3.95 2.75
C GLN A 182 34.67 -3.41 4.02
N ALA A 183 34.08 -3.61 5.21
CA ALA A 183 34.70 -3.20 6.47
C ALA A 183 35.90 -4.07 6.86
N ASP A 184 35.92 -5.34 6.47
CA ASP A 184 37.03 -6.28 6.79
C ASP A 184 38.24 -6.17 5.86
N SER A 185 38.18 -5.37 4.79
CA SER A 185 39.28 -5.21 3.83
C SER A 185 40.23 -4.04 4.13
N HIS A 186 40.04 -3.28 5.22
CA HIS A 186 40.98 -2.25 5.67
C HIS A 186 41.80 -2.80 6.84
N GLY A 187 43.04 -3.14 6.53
CA GLY A 187 44.03 -3.58 7.51
C GLY A 187 44.30 -2.53 8.59
N PRO A 188 44.95 -2.94 9.71
CA PRO A 188 45.13 -2.09 10.88
C PRO A 188 46.24 -1.03 10.62
N GLY A 189 45.84 0.19 10.39
CA GLY A 189 46.81 1.27 10.23
C GLY A 189 46.23 2.63 9.85
N SER A 190 45.44 3.23 10.70
CA SER A 190 45.37 4.70 10.74
C SER A 190 44.80 5.18 12.08
N ARG A 191 45.67 5.86 12.82
CA ARG A 191 45.44 6.44 14.13
C ARG A 191 44.43 7.59 14.01
N LEU A 192 43.27 7.47 14.63
CA LEU A 192 42.26 8.51 14.72
C LEU A 192 42.80 9.71 15.49
N GLN A 193 42.95 10.85 14.83
CA GLN A 193 43.07 12.14 15.51
C GLN A 193 41.69 12.64 15.93
N ARG A 194 41.53 12.85 17.20
CA ARG A 194 40.33 13.39 17.86
C ARG A 194 40.26 14.89 17.54
N VAL A 195 39.28 15.29 16.73
CA VAL A 195 38.94 16.71 16.54
C VAL A 195 37.88 17.07 17.58
N GLY A 196 38.15 18.11 18.34
CA GLY A 196 37.30 18.54 19.46
C GLY A 196 35.97 19.11 18.99
N SER A 197 34.96 18.81 19.75
CA SER A 197 33.64 19.40 19.68
C SER A 197 33.69 20.86 20.16
N THR A 198 33.22 21.78 19.33
CA THR A 198 32.83 23.13 19.75
C THR A 198 31.29 23.17 19.80
N ASP A 199 30.78 23.36 21.00
CA ASP A 199 29.42 23.76 21.28
C ASP A 199 29.15 25.15 20.71
N GLU A 200 28.11 25.28 19.88
CA GLU A 200 27.44 26.56 19.67
C GLU A 200 25.95 26.36 19.86
N GLN A 201 25.48 26.82 21.01
CA GLN A 201 24.09 27.11 21.29
C GLN A 201 23.76 28.45 20.62
N GLU A 202 22.74 28.49 19.79
CA GLU A 202 22.03 29.73 19.49
C GLU A 202 20.58 29.63 19.91
N GLU A 203 20.28 30.45 20.90
CA GLU A 203 18.94 30.85 21.32
C GLU A 203 18.27 31.66 20.19
N ILE A 204 17.00 31.35 19.86
CA ILE A 204 16.16 32.32 19.18
C ILE A 204 14.89 32.49 20.01
N GLU A 205 14.85 33.57 20.78
CA GLU A 205 13.64 34.27 21.22
C GLU A 205 13.14 35.19 20.08
N LYS A 206 11.88 35.03 19.73
CA LYS A 206 10.80 36.05 19.63
C LYS A 206 9.66 35.53 18.76
#